data_ac402de7dbe11337edad5a3f8f0d72b5
#
_entry.id   ac402de7dbe11337edad5a3f8f0d72b5
#
_cell.length_a   1.000
_cell.length_b   1.000
_cell.length_c   1.000
_cell.angle_alpha   90.00
_cell.angle_beta   90.00
_cell.angle_gamma   90.00
#
_symmetry.space_group_name_H-M   'P 1'
#
loop_
_entity.id
_entity.type
_entity.pdbx_description
1 polymer ?
#
loop_
_entity_poly.entity_id
_entity_poly.type
_entity_poly.pdbx_seq_one_letter_code
_entity_poly.pdbx_strand_id
1 'polypeptide(L)'
;MRMLHDLFHDFLEKPGQTYQRIVQIFGPIGSGKSCTAYRFGIEFEKEAKTRKIPLEVVHVSCKVGIDSRYALYQTVLQKVAPEIASRGYSANEMLRQLVNHLRNTPKYLLLTLDDVDYLIRTSKEKKEEGGVVFDLTRLNEMFLGEYQQVVGVIFIARDSSFKKMLDPSEVSTLGNVVIKMPSYESAQLKDILKERVDIAFRAGALEDQIVEFVAELSAGKSYNPGDCRFALDILLTSGLIADAELADYVTIEHVRKATSESFDGISTEDLMALDEHVMLTLIGSAQALSFYKTPYVSIKDVYEYYRMACEGREIQPLSYSKIKEYIKDLHFRGIINHHPQKGISIVGASVEDLSRVLQTIERSRELDKEEE
;
A
#
# COMPACT_ATOMS: atom_id res chain seq x y z
N MET A 1 -5.80 -9.15 -12.82
CA MET A 1 -5.41 -9.35 -14.23
C MET A 1 -6.39 -10.27 -14.95
N ARG A 2 -6.44 -11.59 -14.67
CA ARG A 2 -7.29 -12.55 -15.39
C ARG A 2 -8.76 -12.10 -15.48
N MET A 3 -9.38 -11.69 -14.39
CA MET A 3 -10.76 -11.22 -14.37
C MET A 3 -11.00 -9.98 -15.28
N LEU A 4 -10.05 -9.04 -15.34
CA LEU A 4 -10.14 -7.92 -16.28
C LEU A 4 -10.06 -8.41 -17.72
N HIS A 5 -9.13 -9.33 -18.00
CA HIS A 5 -9.02 -9.91 -19.34
C HIS A 5 -10.32 -10.63 -19.76
N ASP A 6 -10.89 -11.44 -18.87
CA ASP A 6 -12.15 -12.15 -19.15
C ASP A 6 -13.32 -11.17 -19.41
N LEU A 7 -13.36 -10.03 -18.69
CA LEU A 7 -14.38 -9.01 -18.88
C LEU A 7 -14.30 -8.28 -20.23
N PHE A 8 -13.11 -8.15 -20.81
CA PHE A 8 -12.91 -7.42 -22.05
C PHE A 8 -12.57 -8.33 -23.26
N HIS A 9 -12.53 -9.65 -23.07
CA HIS A 9 -12.11 -10.60 -24.10
C HIS A 9 -13.00 -10.57 -25.35
N ASP A 10 -14.31 -10.45 -25.20
CA ASP A 10 -15.28 -10.40 -26.32
C ASP A 10 -15.04 -9.19 -27.24
N PHE A 11 -14.49 -8.08 -26.73
CA PHE A 11 -14.08 -6.96 -27.56
C PHE A 11 -12.97 -7.35 -28.54
N LEU A 12 -12.01 -8.17 -28.12
CA LEU A 12 -10.92 -8.62 -28.98
C LEU A 12 -11.39 -9.57 -30.08
N GLU A 13 -12.51 -10.26 -29.88
CA GLU A 13 -13.10 -11.15 -30.86
C GLU A 13 -14.03 -10.40 -31.85
N LYS A 14 -14.78 -9.41 -31.36
CA LYS A 14 -15.78 -8.67 -32.14
C LYS A 14 -15.71 -7.17 -31.85
N PRO A 15 -14.63 -6.49 -32.28
CA PRO A 15 -14.50 -5.06 -32.08
C PRO A 15 -15.66 -4.30 -32.77
N GLY A 16 -16.21 -3.31 -32.05
CA GLY A 16 -17.34 -2.50 -32.52
C GLY A 16 -18.72 -3.14 -32.38
N GLN A 17 -18.84 -4.36 -31.88
CA GLN A 17 -20.11 -5.02 -31.61
C GLN A 17 -20.39 -5.22 -30.11
N THR A 18 -19.48 -4.78 -29.25
CA THR A 18 -19.58 -4.91 -27.80
C THR A 18 -20.09 -3.63 -27.15
N TYR A 19 -20.89 -3.79 -26.10
CA TYR A 19 -21.32 -2.64 -25.30
C TYR A 19 -20.16 -2.15 -24.41
N GLN A 20 -20.15 -0.83 -24.15
CA GLN A 20 -19.25 -0.24 -23.19
C GLN A 20 -19.33 -0.94 -21.83
N ARG A 21 -18.20 -1.34 -21.30
CA ARG A 21 -18.11 -1.99 -19.99
C ARG A 21 -17.72 -0.99 -18.93
N ILE A 22 -18.46 -0.99 -17.82
CA ILE A 22 -18.13 -0.21 -16.64
C ILE A 22 -17.63 -1.17 -15.57
N VAL A 23 -16.38 -1.00 -15.16
CA VAL A 23 -15.72 -1.85 -14.16
C VAL A 23 -15.26 -1.00 -12.99
N GLN A 24 -15.48 -1.47 -11.78
CA GLN A 24 -15.03 -0.83 -10.56
C GLN A 24 -13.98 -1.68 -9.88
N ILE A 25 -12.86 -1.08 -9.46
CA ILE A 25 -11.82 -1.76 -8.69
C ILE A 25 -11.69 -1.09 -7.33
N PHE A 26 -11.92 -1.87 -6.27
CA PHE A 26 -11.82 -1.40 -4.87
C PHE A 26 -10.76 -2.17 -4.10
N GLY A 27 -10.13 -1.48 -3.17
CA GLY A 27 -9.18 -2.09 -2.24
C GLY A 27 -8.42 -1.04 -1.44
N PRO A 28 -7.81 -1.40 -0.32
CA PRO A 28 -7.03 -0.50 0.52
C PRO A 28 -5.79 0.05 -0.21
N ILE A 29 -5.10 0.97 0.45
CA ILE A 29 -3.82 1.51 -0.03
C ILE A 29 -2.83 0.36 -0.14
N GLY A 30 -1.96 0.40 -1.16
CA GLY A 30 -0.91 -0.61 -1.37
C GLY A 30 -1.39 -1.99 -1.86
N SER A 31 -2.70 -2.20 -2.09
CA SER A 31 -3.25 -3.48 -2.60
C SER A 31 -3.01 -3.75 -4.09
N GLY A 32 -2.25 -2.90 -4.79
CA GLY A 32 -1.87 -3.11 -6.18
C GLY A 32 -2.90 -2.73 -7.24
N LYS A 33 -4.00 -2.04 -6.91
CA LYS A 33 -5.07 -1.65 -7.85
C LYS A 33 -4.55 -0.94 -9.09
N SER A 34 -3.87 0.19 -8.88
CA SER A 34 -3.31 1.02 -9.96
C SER A 34 -2.31 0.25 -10.82
N CYS A 35 -1.41 -0.50 -10.18
CA CYS A 35 -0.41 -1.32 -10.86
C CYS A 35 -1.08 -2.41 -11.72
N THR A 36 -2.08 -3.11 -11.18
CA THR A 36 -2.82 -4.16 -11.88
C THR A 36 -3.59 -3.61 -13.08
N ALA A 37 -4.28 -2.48 -12.92
CA ALA A 37 -5.03 -1.85 -14.02
C ALA A 37 -4.10 -1.29 -15.10
N TYR A 38 -3.00 -0.66 -14.71
CA TYR A 38 -2.00 -0.14 -15.64
C TYR A 38 -1.34 -1.26 -16.45
N ARG A 39 -0.91 -2.32 -15.78
CA ARG A 39 -0.31 -3.49 -16.44
C ARG A 39 -1.32 -4.20 -17.36
N PHE A 40 -2.56 -4.36 -16.90
CA PHE A 40 -3.64 -4.88 -17.75
C PHE A 40 -3.79 -4.04 -19.02
N GLY A 41 -3.83 -2.71 -18.90
CA GLY A 41 -3.95 -1.81 -20.04
C GLY A 41 -2.85 -2.03 -21.07
N ILE A 42 -1.59 -2.09 -20.65
CA ILE A 42 -0.43 -2.33 -21.55
C ILE A 42 -0.54 -3.70 -22.25
N GLU A 43 -0.85 -4.76 -21.50
CA GLU A 43 -0.94 -6.12 -22.05
C GLU A 43 -2.12 -6.24 -23.02
N PHE A 44 -3.26 -5.63 -22.66
CA PHE A 44 -4.47 -5.64 -23.49
C PHE A 44 -4.31 -4.83 -24.77
N GLU A 45 -3.67 -3.66 -24.72
CA GLU A 45 -3.34 -2.87 -25.90
C GLU A 45 -2.37 -3.62 -26.84
N LYS A 46 -1.36 -4.28 -26.27
CA LYS A 46 -0.43 -5.12 -27.03
C LYS A 46 -1.14 -6.30 -27.70
N GLU A 47 -2.06 -6.96 -27.03
CA GLU A 47 -2.86 -8.03 -27.59
C GLU A 47 -3.79 -7.52 -28.71
N ALA A 48 -4.48 -6.40 -28.49
CA ALA A 48 -5.29 -5.75 -29.52
C ALA A 48 -4.46 -5.43 -30.78
N LYS A 49 -3.24 -4.91 -30.59
CA LYS A 49 -2.31 -4.62 -31.70
C LYS A 49 -1.92 -5.86 -32.49
N THR A 50 -1.70 -7.01 -31.83
CA THR A 50 -1.41 -8.29 -32.54
C THR A 50 -2.58 -8.75 -33.39
N ARG A 51 -3.82 -8.41 -32.99
CA ARG A 51 -5.06 -8.69 -33.74
C ARG A 51 -5.42 -7.57 -34.73
N LYS A 52 -4.56 -6.56 -34.91
CA LYS A 52 -4.77 -5.39 -35.77
C LYS A 52 -5.99 -4.54 -35.36
N ILE A 53 -6.35 -4.54 -34.08
CA ILE A 53 -7.40 -3.70 -33.52
C ILE A 53 -6.74 -2.42 -33.00
N PRO A 54 -7.16 -1.23 -33.47
CA PRO A 54 -6.56 0.05 -33.09
C PRO A 54 -7.13 0.54 -31.76
N LEU A 55 -6.74 -0.13 -30.67
CA LEU A 55 -7.11 0.21 -29.30
C LEU A 55 -6.05 1.13 -28.70
N GLU A 56 -6.50 2.20 -28.08
CA GLU A 56 -5.72 3.09 -27.23
C GLU A 56 -6.16 2.95 -25.78
N VAL A 57 -5.22 2.76 -24.88
CA VAL A 57 -5.49 2.64 -23.44
C VAL A 57 -4.98 3.88 -22.71
N VAL A 58 -5.90 4.61 -22.10
CA VAL A 58 -5.59 5.84 -21.36
C VAL A 58 -5.80 5.62 -19.88
N HIS A 59 -4.72 5.78 -19.10
CA HIS A 59 -4.74 5.77 -17.64
C HIS A 59 -4.54 7.18 -17.12
N VAL A 60 -5.48 7.65 -16.27
CA VAL A 60 -5.45 8.98 -15.65
C VAL A 60 -5.54 8.84 -14.15
N SER A 61 -4.55 9.43 -13.43
CA SER A 61 -4.62 9.59 -11.98
C SER A 61 -5.39 10.85 -11.63
N CYS A 62 -6.53 10.70 -10.97
CA CYS A 62 -7.39 11.82 -10.58
C CYS A 62 -6.83 12.66 -9.43
N LYS A 63 -5.72 12.25 -8.81
CA LYS A 63 -5.02 13.04 -7.78
C LYS A 63 -4.01 14.03 -8.33
N VAL A 64 -3.57 13.86 -9.57
CA VAL A 64 -2.46 14.65 -10.12
C VAL A 64 -3.00 15.60 -11.19
N GLY A 65 -3.19 16.87 -10.79
CA GLY A 65 -3.58 17.93 -11.72
C GLY A 65 -5.02 17.84 -12.27
N ILE A 66 -5.87 16.99 -11.69
CA ILE A 66 -7.26 16.83 -12.11
C ILE A 66 -8.17 17.26 -10.95
N ASP A 67 -8.73 18.45 -11.06
CA ASP A 67 -9.63 19.06 -10.07
C ASP A 67 -11.08 19.19 -10.56
N SER A 68 -11.34 18.89 -11.83
CA SER A 68 -12.63 19.09 -12.50
C SER A 68 -12.82 18.13 -13.68
N ARG A 69 -14.07 18.01 -14.14
CA ARG A 69 -14.39 17.30 -15.39
C ARG A 69 -13.63 17.91 -16.58
N TYR A 70 -13.51 19.22 -16.58
CA TYR A 70 -12.78 19.95 -17.60
C TYR A 70 -11.32 19.46 -17.68
N ALA A 71 -10.60 19.48 -16.57
CA ALA A 71 -9.20 19.02 -16.52
C ALA A 71 -9.04 17.55 -16.91
N LEU A 72 -9.99 16.70 -16.51
CA LEU A 72 -10.01 15.30 -16.89
C LEU A 72 -10.16 15.13 -18.43
N TYR A 73 -11.20 15.73 -19.00
CA TYR A 73 -11.46 15.55 -20.45
C TYR A 73 -10.40 16.22 -21.30
N GLN A 74 -9.85 17.35 -20.83
CA GLN A 74 -8.69 17.97 -21.48
C GLN A 74 -7.49 17.00 -21.50
N THR A 75 -7.20 16.36 -20.37
CA THR A 75 -6.08 15.40 -20.26
C THR A 75 -6.30 14.19 -21.17
N VAL A 76 -7.52 13.64 -21.20
CA VAL A 76 -7.84 12.51 -22.07
C VAL A 76 -7.76 12.93 -23.55
N LEU A 77 -8.35 14.08 -23.90
CA LEU A 77 -8.33 14.59 -25.28
C LEU A 77 -6.91 14.84 -25.79
N GLN A 78 -6.04 15.43 -24.96
CA GLN A 78 -4.63 15.64 -25.30
C GLN A 78 -3.85 14.35 -25.55
N LYS A 79 -4.21 13.25 -24.88
CA LYS A 79 -3.59 11.95 -25.11
C LYS A 79 -4.10 11.26 -26.39
N VAL A 80 -5.41 11.32 -26.62
CA VAL A 80 -6.07 10.59 -27.72
C VAL A 80 -6.03 11.36 -29.04
N ALA A 81 -6.15 12.69 -28.97
CA ALA A 81 -6.27 13.59 -30.14
C ALA A 81 -5.49 14.90 -29.88
N PRO A 82 -4.14 14.86 -29.80
CA PRO A 82 -3.32 16.02 -29.48
C PRO A 82 -3.44 17.17 -30.46
N GLU A 83 -3.94 16.90 -31.70
CA GLU A 83 -4.20 17.89 -32.72
C GLU A 83 -5.44 18.74 -32.44
N ILE A 84 -6.36 18.30 -31.59
CA ILE A 84 -7.56 19.06 -31.23
C ILE A 84 -7.23 20.08 -30.13
N ALA A 85 -7.43 21.36 -30.44
CA ALA A 85 -7.24 22.43 -29.47
C ALA A 85 -8.24 22.27 -28.29
N SER A 86 -7.74 22.23 -27.07
CA SER A 86 -8.59 22.10 -25.86
C SER A 86 -9.08 23.44 -25.33
N ARG A 87 -8.56 24.57 -25.82
CA ARG A 87 -8.93 25.90 -25.33
C ARG A 87 -10.26 26.37 -25.94
N GLY A 88 -11.11 26.95 -25.09
CA GLY A 88 -12.39 27.55 -25.51
C GLY A 88 -13.59 26.59 -25.48
N TYR A 89 -13.39 25.33 -25.14
CA TYR A 89 -14.47 24.36 -24.96
C TYR A 89 -14.87 24.21 -23.50
N SER A 90 -16.15 23.95 -23.25
CA SER A 90 -16.64 23.45 -21.97
C SER A 90 -16.28 21.97 -21.79
N ALA A 91 -16.44 21.43 -20.58
CA ALA A 91 -16.20 20.00 -20.31
C ALA A 91 -17.05 19.08 -21.22
N ASN A 92 -18.33 19.44 -21.39
CA ASN A 92 -19.25 18.68 -22.25
C ASN A 92 -18.86 18.74 -23.73
N GLU A 93 -18.38 19.88 -24.20
CA GLU A 93 -17.89 20.03 -25.59
C GLU A 93 -16.61 19.23 -25.80
N MET A 94 -15.69 19.20 -24.83
CA MET A 94 -14.50 18.35 -24.94
C MET A 94 -14.84 16.86 -25.00
N LEU A 95 -15.79 16.41 -24.20
CA LEU A 95 -16.27 15.03 -24.27
C LEU A 95 -16.88 14.72 -25.65
N ARG A 96 -17.65 15.65 -26.20
CA ARG A 96 -18.17 15.52 -27.60
C ARG A 96 -17.05 15.47 -28.63
N GLN A 97 -16.04 16.31 -28.51
CA GLN A 97 -14.89 16.31 -29.44
C GLN A 97 -14.13 14.98 -29.33
N LEU A 98 -13.93 14.43 -28.14
CA LEU A 98 -13.32 13.12 -27.96
C LEU A 98 -14.11 12.01 -28.66
N VAL A 99 -15.42 11.95 -28.45
CA VAL A 99 -16.29 10.94 -29.06
C VAL A 99 -16.33 11.10 -30.60
N ASN A 100 -16.43 12.34 -31.09
CA ASN A 100 -16.42 12.61 -32.54
C ASN A 100 -15.08 12.22 -33.17
N HIS A 101 -13.96 12.51 -32.52
CA HIS A 101 -12.64 12.09 -32.98
C HIS A 101 -12.54 10.57 -33.10
N LEU A 102 -12.93 9.84 -32.05
CA LEU A 102 -12.93 8.37 -32.04
C LEU A 102 -13.81 7.79 -33.14
N ARG A 103 -14.92 8.43 -33.50
CA ARG A 103 -15.81 8.02 -34.63
C ARG A 103 -15.20 8.24 -36.00
N ASN A 104 -14.53 9.37 -36.14
CA ASN A 104 -13.92 9.74 -37.43
C ASN A 104 -12.60 9.03 -37.69
N THR A 105 -12.09 8.36 -36.67
CA THR A 105 -10.88 7.52 -36.72
C THR A 105 -11.24 6.09 -36.36
N PRO A 106 -10.60 5.07 -36.95
CA PRO A 106 -10.88 3.68 -36.59
C PRO A 106 -10.27 3.29 -35.24
N LYS A 107 -10.34 4.18 -34.23
CA LYS A 107 -9.71 3.98 -32.91
C LYS A 107 -10.74 3.61 -31.85
N TYR A 108 -10.36 2.71 -30.98
CA TYR A 108 -11.10 2.37 -29.75
C TYR A 108 -10.37 2.89 -28.53
N LEU A 109 -11.10 3.20 -27.46
CA LEU A 109 -10.57 3.73 -26.21
C LEU A 109 -10.98 2.85 -25.02
N LEU A 110 -10.00 2.44 -24.21
CA LEU A 110 -10.20 1.93 -22.86
C LEU A 110 -9.68 2.98 -21.86
N LEU A 111 -10.56 3.50 -21.03
CA LEU A 111 -10.23 4.56 -20.08
C LEU A 111 -10.13 3.99 -18.66
N THR A 112 -9.04 4.28 -17.96
CA THR A 112 -8.89 3.98 -16.53
C THR A 112 -8.76 5.27 -15.74
N LEU A 113 -9.66 5.48 -14.77
CA LEU A 113 -9.64 6.59 -13.83
C LEU A 113 -9.20 6.09 -12.46
N ASP A 114 -7.98 6.43 -12.09
CA ASP A 114 -7.41 6.03 -10.81
C ASP A 114 -7.67 7.09 -9.74
N ASP A 115 -7.97 6.65 -8.50
CA ASP A 115 -8.37 7.50 -7.38
C ASP A 115 -9.60 8.39 -7.70
N VAL A 116 -10.61 7.86 -8.39
CA VAL A 116 -11.81 8.61 -8.77
C VAL A 116 -12.59 9.16 -7.56
N ASP A 117 -12.52 8.50 -6.42
CA ASP A 117 -13.09 8.96 -5.14
C ASP A 117 -12.48 10.30 -4.69
N TYR A 118 -11.23 10.57 -5.04
CA TYR A 118 -10.60 11.87 -4.79
C TYR A 118 -11.24 12.96 -5.66
N LEU A 119 -11.37 12.75 -6.95
CA LEU A 119 -11.97 13.70 -7.88
C LEU A 119 -13.42 14.03 -7.48
N ILE A 120 -14.25 13.00 -7.21
CA ILE A 120 -15.66 13.19 -6.81
C ILE A 120 -15.77 14.01 -5.52
N ARG A 121 -14.84 13.81 -4.57
CA ARG A 121 -14.85 14.53 -3.29
C ARG A 121 -14.37 15.96 -3.41
N THR A 122 -13.38 16.23 -4.25
CA THR A 122 -12.71 17.54 -4.36
C THR A 122 -13.27 18.43 -5.45
N SER A 123 -14.02 17.87 -6.41
CA SER A 123 -14.65 18.64 -7.48
C SER A 123 -15.58 19.72 -6.90
N LYS A 124 -15.37 20.95 -7.35
CA LYS A 124 -16.18 22.13 -6.98
C LYS A 124 -17.38 22.32 -7.91
N GLU A 125 -17.54 21.44 -8.90
CA GLU A 125 -18.63 21.52 -9.87
C GLU A 125 -19.98 21.33 -9.17
N LYS A 126 -20.97 22.14 -9.60
CA LYS A 126 -22.33 22.01 -9.07
C LYS A 126 -22.90 20.65 -9.45
N LYS A 127 -23.50 19.98 -8.51
CA LYS A 127 -24.15 18.66 -8.70
C LYS A 127 -25.24 18.67 -9.79
N GLU A 128 -25.80 19.85 -10.09
CA GLU A 128 -26.85 20.04 -11.10
C GLU A 128 -26.38 19.80 -12.56
N GLU A 129 -25.07 19.82 -12.83
CA GLU A 129 -24.53 19.66 -14.18
C GLU A 129 -24.11 18.23 -14.51
N GLY A 130 -24.35 17.29 -13.61
CA GLY A 130 -23.84 15.91 -13.69
C GLY A 130 -22.35 15.81 -13.32
N GLY A 131 -21.87 14.62 -12.99
CA GLY A 131 -20.47 14.33 -12.63
C GLY A 131 -19.74 13.53 -13.69
N VAL A 132 -18.45 13.29 -13.46
CA VAL A 132 -17.62 12.43 -14.32
C VAL A 132 -18.24 11.03 -14.47
N VAL A 133 -18.83 10.51 -13.40
CA VAL A 133 -19.48 9.19 -13.41
C VAL A 133 -20.70 9.23 -14.33
N PHE A 134 -21.54 10.26 -14.19
CA PHE A 134 -22.72 10.46 -15.05
C PHE A 134 -22.34 10.48 -16.52
N ASP A 135 -21.37 11.30 -16.89
CA ASP A 135 -20.96 11.48 -18.27
C ASP A 135 -20.42 10.17 -18.88
N LEU A 136 -19.48 9.52 -18.17
CA LEU A 136 -18.77 8.37 -18.71
C LEU A 136 -19.56 7.06 -18.70
N THR A 137 -20.54 6.96 -17.81
CA THR A 137 -21.42 5.75 -17.77
C THR A 137 -22.58 5.84 -18.74
N ARG A 138 -22.91 7.03 -19.24
CA ARG A 138 -24.05 7.29 -20.16
C ARG A 138 -23.65 7.69 -21.56
N LEU A 139 -22.43 7.42 -21.98
CA LEU A 139 -21.98 7.73 -23.33
C LEU A 139 -22.92 7.15 -24.42
N ASN A 140 -23.43 5.93 -24.20
CA ASN A 140 -24.38 5.31 -25.12
C ASN A 140 -25.73 6.04 -25.20
N GLU A 141 -26.20 6.64 -24.10
CA GLU A 141 -27.44 7.41 -24.06
C GLU A 141 -27.26 8.80 -24.70
N MET A 142 -26.10 9.43 -24.46
CA MET A 142 -25.78 10.76 -24.99
C MET A 142 -25.61 10.76 -26.51
N PHE A 143 -25.27 9.61 -27.09
CA PHE A 143 -24.97 9.45 -28.50
C PHE A 143 -25.82 8.32 -29.12
N LEU A 144 -27.14 8.38 -28.93
CA LEU A 144 -28.11 7.38 -29.37
C LEU A 144 -27.94 6.93 -30.80
N GLY A 145 -27.97 5.62 -30.99
CA GLY A 145 -28.00 4.97 -32.33
C GLY A 145 -26.64 4.79 -33.01
N GLU A 146 -25.55 5.09 -32.35
CA GLU A 146 -24.21 5.01 -32.91
C GLU A 146 -23.28 4.13 -32.10
N TYR A 147 -22.45 3.32 -32.75
CA TYR A 147 -21.45 2.50 -32.11
C TYR A 147 -20.47 3.35 -31.30
N GLN A 148 -20.24 2.95 -30.06
CA GLN A 148 -19.29 3.61 -29.19
C GLN A 148 -17.92 2.99 -29.34
N GLN A 149 -16.94 3.83 -29.63
CA GLN A 149 -15.54 3.42 -29.62
C GLN A 149 -14.93 3.39 -28.23
N VAL A 150 -15.66 3.83 -27.21
CA VAL A 150 -15.21 3.67 -25.82
C VAL A 150 -15.58 2.25 -25.36
N VAL A 151 -14.60 1.37 -25.37
CA VAL A 151 -14.73 -0.06 -25.03
C VAL A 151 -15.13 -0.26 -23.57
N GLY A 152 -14.59 0.59 -22.70
CA GLY A 152 -14.96 0.56 -21.29
C GLY A 152 -14.29 1.64 -20.47
N VAL A 153 -14.81 1.78 -19.24
CA VAL A 153 -14.26 2.67 -18.23
C VAL A 153 -14.01 1.86 -16.96
N ILE A 154 -12.78 1.93 -16.47
CA ILE A 154 -12.36 1.30 -15.21
C ILE A 154 -12.23 2.40 -14.16
N PHE A 155 -13.09 2.38 -13.16
CA PHE A 155 -13.04 3.28 -12.01
C PHE A 155 -12.31 2.60 -10.86
N ILE A 156 -11.23 3.22 -10.39
CA ILE A 156 -10.44 2.73 -9.25
C ILE A 156 -10.67 3.66 -8.06
N ALA A 157 -11.05 3.09 -6.93
CA ALA A 157 -11.24 3.80 -5.67
C ALA A 157 -10.76 2.96 -4.47
N ARG A 158 -10.63 3.58 -3.31
CA ARG A 158 -10.24 2.88 -2.08
C ARG A 158 -11.31 1.90 -1.62
N ASP A 159 -12.55 2.34 -1.66
CA ASP A 159 -13.72 1.56 -1.25
C ASP A 159 -14.99 2.08 -1.94
N SER A 160 -16.13 1.52 -1.63
CA SER A 160 -17.42 1.90 -2.22
C SER A 160 -18.06 3.15 -1.60
N SER A 161 -17.43 3.82 -0.62
CA SER A 161 -18.01 4.97 0.10
C SER A 161 -18.26 6.17 -0.82
N PHE A 162 -17.45 6.33 -1.89
CA PHE A 162 -17.66 7.41 -2.85
C PHE A 162 -19.05 7.34 -3.53
N LYS A 163 -19.66 6.15 -3.62
CA LYS A 163 -21.03 6.00 -4.15
C LYS A 163 -22.07 6.78 -3.36
N LYS A 164 -21.81 7.04 -2.07
CA LYS A 164 -22.71 7.86 -1.22
C LYS A 164 -22.73 9.34 -1.61
N MET A 165 -21.75 9.77 -2.39
CA MET A 165 -21.65 11.14 -2.89
C MET A 165 -22.27 11.30 -4.29
N LEU A 166 -22.63 10.21 -4.93
CA LEU A 166 -23.26 10.16 -6.24
C LEU A 166 -24.78 10.16 -6.14
N ASP A 167 -25.43 10.62 -7.21
CA ASP A 167 -26.88 10.52 -7.34
C ASP A 167 -27.31 9.05 -7.54
N PRO A 168 -28.56 8.68 -7.14
CA PRO A 168 -29.07 7.33 -7.37
C PRO A 168 -29.01 6.86 -8.83
N SER A 169 -29.15 7.80 -9.77
CA SER A 169 -29.06 7.52 -11.19
C SER A 169 -27.63 7.18 -11.64
N GLU A 170 -26.61 7.85 -11.09
CA GLU A 170 -25.20 7.56 -11.33
C GLU A 170 -24.79 6.21 -10.72
N VAL A 171 -25.27 5.92 -9.50
CA VAL A 171 -25.03 4.62 -8.86
C VAL A 171 -25.62 3.47 -9.68
N SER A 172 -26.81 3.68 -10.25
CA SER A 172 -27.47 2.68 -11.13
C SER A 172 -26.65 2.41 -12.39
N THR A 173 -26.11 3.44 -13.05
CA THR A 173 -25.34 3.30 -14.29
C THR A 173 -23.92 2.78 -14.08
N LEU A 174 -23.33 2.94 -12.88
CA LEU A 174 -22.08 2.29 -12.52
C LEU A 174 -22.18 0.76 -12.56
N GLY A 175 -23.38 0.21 -12.41
CA GLY A 175 -23.61 -1.22 -12.44
C GLY A 175 -22.93 -1.97 -11.28
N ASN A 176 -22.85 -3.30 -11.42
CA ASN A 176 -22.41 -4.20 -10.37
C ASN A 176 -21.11 -4.97 -10.68
N VAL A 177 -20.39 -4.60 -11.74
CA VAL A 177 -19.11 -5.24 -12.05
C VAL A 177 -18.03 -4.65 -11.15
N VAL A 178 -17.77 -5.35 -10.05
CA VAL A 178 -16.84 -4.90 -9.00
C VAL A 178 -15.74 -5.95 -8.79
N ILE A 179 -14.50 -5.51 -8.90
CA ILE A 179 -13.31 -6.28 -8.54
C ILE A 179 -12.82 -5.77 -7.20
N LYS A 180 -12.85 -6.63 -6.18
CA LYS A 180 -12.28 -6.32 -4.87
C LYS A 180 -10.87 -6.85 -4.77
N MET A 181 -9.93 -5.98 -4.44
CA MET A 181 -8.53 -6.31 -4.20
C MET A 181 -8.28 -6.16 -2.68
N PRO A 182 -8.23 -7.26 -1.93
CA PRO A 182 -7.94 -7.20 -0.50
C PRO A 182 -6.50 -6.77 -0.25
N SER A 183 -6.18 -6.47 1.00
CA SER A 183 -4.79 -6.35 1.46
C SER A 183 -4.00 -7.61 1.14
N TYR A 184 -2.73 -7.46 0.86
CA TYR A 184 -1.84 -8.60 0.66
C TYR A 184 -1.60 -9.35 1.96
N GLU A 185 -1.56 -10.66 1.87
CA GLU A 185 -1.08 -11.54 2.94
C GLU A 185 0.46 -11.59 2.93
N SER A 186 1.05 -11.97 4.07
CA SER A 186 2.52 -12.06 4.21
C SER A 186 3.18 -12.91 3.11
N ALA A 187 2.60 -14.05 2.74
CA ALA A 187 3.12 -14.89 1.68
C ALA A 187 3.16 -14.18 0.32
N GLN A 188 2.09 -13.45 -0.02
CA GLN A 188 2.01 -12.67 -1.27
C GLN A 188 3.01 -11.52 -1.28
N LEU A 189 3.16 -10.81 -0.14
CA LEU A 189 4.18 -9.76 -0.01
C LEU A 189 5.58 -10.34 -0.19
N LYS A 190 5.86 -11.49 0.43
CA LYS A 190 7.16 -12.18 0.30
C LYS A 190 7.50 -12.46 -1.16
N ASP A 191 6.54 -12.97 -1.95
CA ASP A 191 6.75 -13.24 -3.37
C ASP A 191 7.04 -11.95 -4.15
N ILE A 192 6.26 -10.89 -3.92
CA ILE A 192 6.47 -9.58 -4.57
C ILE A 192 7.83 -8.99 -4.19
N LEU A 193 8.21 -9.05 -2.90
CA LEU A 193 9.47 -8.51 -2.42
C LEU A 193 10.66 -9.29 -3.01
N LYS A 194 10.60 -10.62 -3.12
CA LYS A 194 11.63 -11.44 -3.76
C LYS A 194 11.89 -11.00 -5.20
N GLU A 195 10.84 -10.85 -6.02
CA GLU A 195 10.99 -10.35 -7.39
C GLU A 195 11.68 -8.97 -7.44
N ARG A 196 11.45 -8.11 -6.46
CA ARG A 196 12.07 -6.79 -6.39
C ARG A 196 13.52 -6.84 -5.92
N VAL A 197 13.81 -7.72 -4.96
CA VAL A 197 15.18 -7.96 -4.49
C VAL A 197 16.07 -8.46 -5.62
N ASP A 198 15.60 -9.40 -6.41
CA ASP A 198 16.33 -9.95 -7.56
C ASP A 198 16.69 -8.90 -8.63
N ILE A 199 15.89 -7.82 -8.72
CA ILE A 199 16.11 -6.73 -9.69
C ILE A 199 16.97 -5.61 -9.11
N ALA A 200 16.78 -5.27 -7.83
CA ALA A 200 17.28 -4.04 -7.23
C ALA A 200 18.51 -4.22 -6.33
N PHE A 201 18.73 -5.42 -5.80
CA PHE A 201 19.86 -5.71 -4.91
C PHE A 201 20.92 -6.54 -5.58
N ARG A 202 22.16 -6.40 -5.11
CA ARG A 202 23.26 -7.30 -5.53
C ARG A 202 22.97 -8.73 -5.04
N ALA A 203 23.36 -9.72 -5.81
CA ALA A 203 23.20 -11.11 -5.43
C ALA A 203 23.85 -11.39 -4.06
N GLY A 204 23.10 -11.95 -3.13
CA GLY A 204 23.54 -12.26 -1.77
C GLY A 204 23.54 -11.07 -0.79
N ALA A 205 23.15 -9.87 -1.22
CA ALA A 205 23.10 -8.70 -0.34
C ALA A 205 21.91 -8.76 0.64
N LEU A 206 20.92 -9.60 0.40
CA LEU A 206 19.74 -9.71 1.22
C LEU A 206 19.29 -11.16 1.35
N GLU A 207 19.21 -11.68 2.58
CA GLU A 207 18.79 -13.04 2.87
C GLU A 207 17.27 -13.22 2.87
N ASP A 208 16.79 -14.40 2.51
CA ASP A 208 15.39 -14.77 2.47
C ASP A 208 14.63 -14.50 3.79
N GLN A 209 15.30 -14.70 4.93
CA GLN A 209 14.71 -14.45 6.25
C GLN A 209 14.39 -12.96 6.50
N ILE A 210 15.17 -12.04 5.91
CA ILE A 210 14.94 -10.60 6.00
C ILE A 210 13.72 -10.21 5.15
N VAL A 211 13.63 -10.75 3.93
CA VAL A 211 12.47 -10.55 3.06
C VAL A 211 11.19 -11.04 3.74
N GLU A 212 11.25 -12.21 4.38
CA GLU A 212 10.13 -12.76 5.12
C GLU A 212 9.74 -11.87 6.30
N PHE A 213 10.72 -11.39 7.05
CA PHE A 213 10.48 -10.48 8.18
C PHE A 213 9.79 -9.18 7.74
N VAL A 214 10.27 -8.54 6.66
CA VAL A 214 9.63 -7.34 6.09
C VAL A 214 8.21 -7.63 5.62
N ALA A 215 7.97 -8.78 4.98
CA ALA A 215 6.64 -9.19 4.54
C ALA A 215 5.67 -9.39 5.73
N GLU A 216 6.14 -9.99 6.83
CA GLU A 216 5.34 -10.18 8.05
C GLU A 216 5.05 -8.88 8.77
N LEU A 217 6.03 -7.98 8.89
CA LEU A 217 5.82 -6.65 9.45
C LEU A 217 4.75 -5.89 8.68
N SER A 218 4.83 -5.92 7.36
CA SER A 218 3.91 -5.19 6.49
C SER A 218 2.52 -5.83 6.42
N ALA A 219 2.40 -7.14 6.65
CA ALA A 219 1.10 -7.84 6.76
C ALA A 219 0.46 -7.68 8.14
N GLY A 220 1.23 -7.29 9.16
CA GLY A 220 0.79 -7.11 10.54
C GLY A 220 -0.24 -5.99 10.71
N LYS A 221 -0.87 -5.94 11.89
CA LYS A 221 -2.01 -5.03 12.15
C LYS A 221 -1.63 -3.56 12.43
N SER A 222 -0.35 -3.20 12.36
CA SER A 222 0.13 -1.97 13.00
C SER A 222 -0.28 -0.65 12.35
N TYR A 223 -0.43 -0.54 11.02
CA TYR A 223 -0.82 0.74 10.40
C TYR A 223 -1.71 0.55 9.16
N ASN A 224 -1.20 -0.08 8.10
CA ASN A 224 -1.94 -0.44 6.89
C ASN A 224 -1.67 -1.90 6.56
N PRO A 225 -2.41 -2.84 7.14
CA PRO A 225 -2.14 -4.27 6.95
C PRO A 225 -2.10 -4.65 5.47
N GLY A 226 -0.98 -5.23 5.03
CA GLY A 226 -0.80 -5.71 3.68
C GLY A 226 -0.52 -4.60 2.64
N ASP A 227 0.00 -3.44 3.08
CA ASP A 227 0.45 -2.37 2.18
C ASP A 227 1.79 -2.73 1.53
N CYS A 228 1.76 -3.09 0.26
CA CYS A 228 2.95 -3.44 -0.52
C CYS A 228 3.90 -2.24 -0.72
N ARG A 229 3.41 -0.99 -0.75
CA ARG A 229 4.28 0.19 -0.87
C ARG A 229 5.13 0.33 0.38
N PHE A 230 4.49 0.20 1.55
CA PHE A 230 5.19 0.22 2.83
C PHE A 230 6.29 -0.86 2.91
N ALA A 231 5.98 -2.09 2.46
CA ALA A 231 6.97 -3.16 2.41
C ALA A 231 8.16 -2.84 1.51
N LEU A 232 7.91 -2.25 0.35
CA LEU A 232 8.94 -1.82 -0.59
C LEU A 232 9.77 -0.66 -0.05
N ASP A 233 9.15 0.30 0.65
CA ASP A 233 9.84 1.44 1.27
C ASP A 233 10.78 0.97 2.39
N ILE A 234 10.36 0.00 3.22
CA ILE A 234 11.22 -0.61 4.23
C ILE A 234 12.45 -1.26 3.57
N LEU A 235 12.26 -2.05 2.51
CA LEU A 235 13.38 -2.67 1.80
C LEU A 235 14.34 -1.64 1.23
N LEU A 236 13.83 -0.60 0.56
CA LEU A 236 14.63 0.46 -0.01
C LEU A 236 15.44 1.17 1.07
N THR A 237 14.78 1.61 2.14
CA THR A 237 15.42 2.32 3.25
C THR A 237 16.45 1.45 3.94
N SER A 238 16.17 0.16 4.15
CA SER A 238 17.13 -0.78 4.73
C SER A 238 18.39 -0.94 3.87
N GLY A 239 18.22 -0.98 2.55
CA GLY A 239 19.34 -1.01 1.61
C GLY A 239 20.17 0.27 1.65
N LEU A 240 19.51 1.44 1.67
CA LEU A 240 20.20 2.73 1.76
C LEU A 240 20.97 2.90 3.07
N ILE A 241 20.43 2.42 4.19
CA ILE A 241 21.12 2.42 5.49
C ILE A 241 22.36 1.51 5.42
N ALA A 242 22.23 0.31 4.86
CA ALA A 242 23.37 -0.61 4.69
C ALA A 242 24.49 0.00 3.83
N ASP A 243 24.11 0.65 2.72
CA ASP A 243 25.07 1.35 1.85
C ASP A 243 25.75 2.53 2.59
N ALA A 244 25.01 3.31 3.38
CA ALA A 244 25.57 4.40 4.18
C ALA A 244 26.52 3.91 5.28
N GLU A 245 26.28 2.73 5.84
CA GLU A 245 27.15 2.08 6.83
C GLU A 245 28.29 1.27 6.19
N LEU A 246 28.41 1.28 4.86
CA LEU A 246 29.39 0.50 4.09
C LEU A 246 29.30 -1.02 4.40
N ALA A 247 28.11 -1.53 4.67
CA ALA A 247 27.88 -2.93 4.94
C ALA A 247 27.80 -3.74 3.64
N ASP A 248 28.34 -4.96 3.65
CA ASP A 248 28.29 -5.85 2.48
C ASP A 248 26.90 -6.44 2.21
N TYR A 249 26.07 -6.51 3.24
CA TYR A 249 24.71 -7.07 3.19
C TYR A 249 23.76 -6.35 4.14
N VAL A 250 22.47 -6.43 3.81
CA VAL A 250 21.39 -5.90 4.65
C VAL A 250 21.17 -6.83 5.85
N THR A 251 21.12 -6.26 7.04
CA THR A 251 20.87 -6.96 8.30
C THR A 251 19.46 -6.69 8.84
N ILE A 252 19.03 -7.48 9.81
CA ILE A 252 17.78 -7.23 10.54
C ILE A 252 17.80 -5.85 11.23
N GLU A 253 18.97 -5.39 11.65
CA GLU A 253 19.10 -4.08 12.33
C GLU A 253 18.87 -2.94 11.35
N HIS A 254 19.29 -3.05 10.08
CA HIS A 254 18.96 -2.07 9.05
C HIS A 254 17.44 -2.00 8.82
N VAL A 255 16.73 -3.14 8.87
CA VAL A 255 15.26 -3.17 8.78
C VAL A 255 14.62 -2.49 10.00
N ARG A 256 15.13 -2.72 11.21
CA ARG A 256 14.63 -2.06 12.43
C ARG A 256 14.84 -0.55 12.40
N LYS A 257 16.01 -0.10 11.94
CA LYS A 257 16.28 1.34 11.72
C LYS A 257 15.33 1.93 10.67
N ALA A 258 15.13 1.25 9.55
CA ALA A 258 14.20 1.67 8.50
C ALA A 258 12.75 1.78 9.00
N THR A 259 12.35 0.90 9.90
CA THR A 259 11.00 0.94 10.48
C THR A 259 10.84 1.98 11.58
N SER A 260 11.90 2.38 12.28
CA SER A 260 11.84 3.39 13.35
C SER A 260 11.42 4.77 12.84
N GLU A 261 11.75 5.12 11.60
CA GLU A 261 11.32 6.36 10.96
C GLU A 261 9.86 6.32 10.47
N SER A 262 9.32 5.10 10.27
CA SER A 262 7.99 4.88 9.69
C SER A 262 6.91 4.57 10.71
N PHE A 263 7.29 4.18 11.92
CA PHE A 263 6.40 4.01 13.07
C PHE A 263 6.59 5.20 14.02
N ASP A 264 5.51 5.65 14.68
CA ASP A 264 5.63 6.48 15.86
C ASP A 264 6.44 5.67 16.86
N GLY A 265 7.72 6.02 17.01
CA GLY A 265 8.68 5.24 17.78
C GLY A 265 8.20 5.05 19.22
N ILE A 266 8.76 4.07 19.91
CA ILE A 266 8.48 3.82 21.33
C ILE A 266 8.81 5.11 22.09
N SER A 267 7.81 5.75 22.69
CA SER A 267 8.03 7.02 23.39
C SER A 267 8.86 6.78 24.66
N THR A 268 9.76 7.70 24.96
CA THR A 268 10.55 7.64 26.20
C THR A 268 9.62 7.68 27.42
N GLU A 269 8.48 8.37 27.33
CA GLU A 269 7.47 8.45 28.39
C GLU A 269 6.84 7.08 28.68
N ASP A 270 6.49 6.32 27.62
CA ASP A 270 5.96 4.95 27.77
C ASP A 270 6.97 4.01 28.42
N LEU A 271 8.26 4.17 28.10
CA LEU A 271 9.33 3.39 28.72
C LEU A 271 9.57 3.77 30.19
N MET A 272 9.49 5.06 30.51
CA MET A 272 9.60 5.55 31.89
C MET A 272 8.43 5.08 32.77
N ALA A 273 7.26 4.85 32.21
CA ALA A 273 6.08 4.36 32.93
C ALA A 273 6.07 2.84 33.16
N LEU A 274 7.08 2.10 32.70
CA LEU A 274 7.17 0.65 32.91
C LEU A 274 7.57 0.32 34.33
N ASP A 275 6.93 -0.69 34.93
CA ASP A 275 7.39 -1.29 36.18
C ASP A 275 8.77 -1.93 36.01
N GLU A 276 9.53 -2.04 37.08
CA GLU A 276 10.91 -2.54 37.09
C GLU A 276 11.07 -3.89 36.38
N HIS A 277 10.25 -4.88 36.74
CA HIS A 277 10.31 -6.20 36.09
C HIS A 277 9.83 -6.22 34.63
N VAL A 278 8.92 -5.34 34.24
CA VAL A 278 8.48 -5.18 32.84
C VAL A 278 9.63 -4.58 32.05
N MET A 279 10.32 -3.57 32.57
CA MET A 279 11.50 -2.98 31.96
C MET A 279 12.64 -3.99 31.82
N LEU A 280 12.92 -4.79 32.85
CA LEU A 280 13.92 -5.87 32.82
C LEU A 280 13.55 -6.94 31.77
N THR A 281 12.26 -7.22 31.56
CA THR A 281 11.79 -8.13 30.52
C THR A 281 12.05 -7.54 29.13
N LEU A 282 11.87 -6.23 28.94
CA LEU A 282 12.18 -5.54 27.69
C LEU A 282 13.69 -5.52 27.43
N ILE A 283 14.52 -5.26 28.46
CA ILE A 283 16.00 -5.34 28.39
C ILE A 283 16.43 -6.74 27.98
N GLY A 284 15.88 -7.78 28.61
CA GLY A 284 16.15 -9.18 28.25
C GLY A 284 15.76 -9.50 26.81
N SER A 285 14.65 -8.95 26.35
CA SER A 285 14.23 -9.10 24.93
C SER A 285 15.21 -8.44 23.97
N ALA A 286 15.66 -7.22 24.26
CA ALA A 286 16.63 -6.49 23.47
C ALA A 286 17.99 -7.21 23.44
N GLN A 287 18.48 -7.67 24.61
CA GLN A 287 19.75 -8.39 24.72
C GLN A 287 19.73 -9.72 23.95
N ALA A 288 18.64 -10.50 24.06
CA ALA A 288 18.48 -11.73 23.30
C ALA A 288 18.49 -11.48 21.77
N LEU A 289 17.73 -10.49 21.31
CA LEU A 289 17.71 -10.13 19.88
C LEU A 289 19.07 -9.64 19.37
N SER A 290 19.81 -8.87 20.18
CA SER A 290 21.17 -8.42 19.87
C SER A 290 22.17 -9.56 19.76
N PHE A 291 22.07 -10.53 20.68
CA PHE A 291 22.97 -11.67 20.70
C PHE A 291 22.75 -12.64 19.54
N TYR A 292 21.49 -13.06 19.33
CA TYR A 292 21.15 -14.02 18.26
C TYR A 292 21.14 -13.40 16.87
N LYS A 293 21.04 -12.09 16.74
CA LYS A 293 20.95 -11.35 15.45
C LYS A 293 19.86 -11.88 14.52
N THR A 294 18.77 -12.36 15.11
CA THR A 294 17.61 -12.94 14.40
C THR A 294 16.41 -12.00 14.42
N PRO A 295 15.44 -12.14 13.49
CA PRO A 295 14.19 -11.40 13.52
C PRO A 295 13.38 -11.61 14.78
N TYR A 296 13.40 -12.83 15.30
CA TYR A 296 12.62 -13.28 16.45
C TYR A 296 13.48 -14.05 17.44
N VAL A 297 13.12 -13.95 18.72
CA VAL A 297 13.68 -14.77 19.79
C VAL A 297 12.56 -15.48 20.56
N SER A 298 12.83 -16.67 21.09
CA SER A 298 11.84 -17.40 21.86
C SER A 298 11.60 -16.73 23.24
N ILE A 299 10.42 -16.96 23.81
CA ILE A 299 10.13 -16.50 25.18
C ILE A 299 11.12 -17.10 26.19
N LYS A 300 11.65 -18.30 25.90
CA LYS A 300 12.64 -18.96 26.73
C LYS A 300 13.97 -18.20 26.73
N ASP A 301 14.42 -17.78 25.55
CA ASP A 301 15.64 -16.98 25.42
C ASP A 301 15.47 -15.63 26.15
N VAL A 302 14.34 -14.97 25.97
CA VAL A 302 14.02 -13.72 26.71
C VAL A 302 14.06 -13.94 28.21
N TYR A 303 13.54 -15.07 28.70
CA TYR A 303 13.57 -15.37 30.14
C TYR A 303 14.98 -15.61 30.65
N GLU A 304 15.86 -16.24 29.90
CA GLU A 304 17.26 -16.43 30.26
C GLU A 304 17.99 -15.08 30.38
N TYR A 305 17.84 -14.20 29.40
CA TYR A 305 18.43 -12.86 29.44
C TYR A 305 17.80 -11.96 30.50
N TYR A 306 16.49 -12.07 30.74
CA TYR A 306 15.82 -11.40 31.85
C TYR A 306 16.44 -11.82 33.19
N ARG A 307 16.69 -13.11 33.42
CA ARG A 307 17.36 -13.60 34.65
C ARG A 307 18.75 -13.01 34.79
N MET A 308 19.54 -13.00 33.73
CA MET A 308 20.87 -12.38 33.75
C MET A 308 20.78 -10.86 34.09
N ALA A 309 19.79 -10.17 33.54
CA ALA A 309 19.54 -8.76 33.85
C ALA A 309 19.15 -8.53 35.33
N CYS A 310 18.37 -9.44 35.92
CA CYS A 310 18.05 -9.42 37.36
C CYS A 310 19.26 -9.71 38.22
N GLU A 311 20.04 -10.75 37.91
CA GLU A 311 21.23 -11.14 38.64
C GLU A 311 22.27 -10.00 38.68
N GLY A 312 22.50 -9.31 37.58
CA GLY A 312 23.39 -8.15 37.49
C GLY A 312 22.96 -6.94 38.34
N ARG A 313 21.72 -6.92 38.83
CA ARG A 313 21.13 -5.84 39.64
C ARG A 313 20.71 -6.28 41.06
N GLU A 314 21.08 -7.49 41.45
CA GLU A 314 20.71 -8.11 42.73
C GLU A 314 19.19 -8.19 42.98
N ILE A 315 18.39 -8.22 41.86
CA ILE A 315 16.92 -8.34 41.89
C ILE A 315 16.54 -9.82 41.79
N GLN A 316 15.58 -10.26 42.61
CA GLN A 316 15.12 -11.64 42.57
C GLN A 316 14.26 -11.91 41.32
N PRO A 317 14.62 -12.84 40.43
CA PRO A 317 13.85 -13.11 39.22
C PRO A 317 12.46 -13.66 39.51
N LEU A 318 11.46 -13.19 38.77
CA LEU A 318 10.10 -13.73 38.82
C LEU A 318 9.97 -15.00 37.97
N SER A 319 8.87 -15.71 38.15
CA SER A 319 8.61 -16.96 37.45
C SER A 319 8.43 -16.78 35.91
N TYR A 320 8.76 -17.81 35.16
CA TYR A 320 8.57 -17.84 33.70
C TYR A 320 7.14 -17.51 33.28
N SER A 321 6.13 -17.94 34.05
CA SER A 321 4.71 -17.63 33.77
C SER A 321 4.44 -16.13 33.87
N LYS A 322 5.07 -15.45 34.85
CA LYS A 322 4.91 -14.00 35.00
C LYS A 322 5.54 -13.22 33.89
N ILE A 323 6.68 -13.66 33.38
CA ILE A 323 7.32 -13.04 32.21
C ILE A 323 6.48 -13.19 30.96
N LYS A 324 5.77 -14.31 30.76
CA LYS A 324 4.79 -14.45 29.68
C LYS A 324 3.66 -13.41 29.75
N GLU A 325 3.23 -13.05 30.96
CA GLU A 325 2.22 -11.99 31.14
C GLU A 325 2.80 -10.62 30.75
N TYR A 326 4.01 -10.32 31.18
CA TYR A 326 4.69 -9.06 30.83
C TYR A 326 4.97 -8.93 29.33
N ILE A 327 5.34 -10.01 28.67
CA ILE A 327 5.46 -10.05 27.21
C ILE A 327 4.12 -9.73 26.51
N LYS A 328 3.00 -10.24 27.04
CA LYS A 328 1.67 -9.89 26.51
C LYS A 328 1.31 -8.42 26.76
N ASP A 329 1.66 -7.88 27.91
CA ASP A 329 1.45 -6.46 28.24
C ASP A 329 2.28 -5.56 27.32
N LEU A 330 3.57 -5.85 27.16
CA LEU A 330 4.45 -5.13 26.24
C LEU A 330 3.95 -5.19 24.78
N HIS A 331 3.42 -6.34 24.37
CA HIS A 331 2.80 -6.49 23.04
C HIS A 331 1.51 -5.67 22.92
N PHE A 332 0.67 -5.67 23.94
CA PHE A 332 -0.56 -4.87 23.95
C PHE A 332 -0.27 -3.37 23.89
N ARG A 333 0.79 -2.91 24.54
CA ARG A 333 1.29 -1.52 24.48
C ARG A 333 1.99 -1.19 23.15
N GLY A 334 2.21 -2.17 22.26
CA GLY A 334 2.88 -1.96 20.97
C GLY A 334 4.41 -1.82 21.06
N ILE A 335 5.03 -2.05 22.23
CA ILE A 335 6.48 -1.93 22.46
C ILE A 335 7.22 -3.10 21.84
N ILE A 336 6.66 -4.30 21.88
CA ILE A 336 7.19 -5.49 21.21
C ILE A 336 6.12 -6.11 20.32
N ASN A 337 6.56 -6.92 19.36
CA ASN A 337 5.66 -7.76 18.56
C ASN A 337 5.84 -9.23 18.99
N HIS A 338 4.73 -9.90 19.32
CA HIS A 338 4.71 -11.31 19.71
C HIS A 338 4.00 -12.15 18.63
N HIS A 339 4.77 -12.95 17.92
CA HIS A 339 4.24 -13.91 16.94
C HIS A 339 4.09 -15.29 17.60
N PRO A 340 2.90 -15.92 17.61
CA PRO A 340 2.64 -17.15 18.36
C PRO A 340 3.59 -18.32 18.06
N GLN A 341 4.08 -18.43 16.83
CA GLN A 341 4.95 -19.53 16.38
C GLN A 341 6.42 -19.15 16.28
N LYS A 342 6.76 -17.87 16.10
CA LYS A 342 8.13 -17.40 15.85
C LYS A 342 8.79 -16.78 17.08
N GLY A 343 7.99 -16.25 18.00
CA GLY A 343 8.49 -15.62 19.20
C GLY A 343 8.32 -14.10 19.22
N ILE A 344 9.30 -13.39 19.75
CA ILE A 344 9.26 -11.98 20.07
C ILE A 344 10.19 -11.21 19.16
N SER A 345 9.72 -10.08 18.63
CA SER A 345 10.54 -9.10 17.91
C SER A 345 10.32 -7.70 18.47
N ILE A 346 11.29 -6.82 18.27
CA ILE A 346 11.18 -5.38 18.50
C ILE A 346 11.06 -4.71 17.14
N VAL A 347 10.09 -3.79 17.02
CA VAL A 347 9.76 -3.04 15.80
C VAL A 347 9.60 -1.58 16.20
N GLY A 348 10.00 -0.65 15.31
CA GLY A 348 9.88 0.78 15.59
C GLY A 348 11.04 1.37 16.43
N ALA A 349 12.05 0.57 16.72
CA ALA A 349 13.32 1.05 17.30
C ALA A 349 14.44 0.07 16.91
N SER A 350 15.67 0.59 16.72
CA SER A 350 16.84 -0.27 16.69
C SER A 350 17.08 -0.87 18.07
N VAL A 351 17.58 -2.10 18.12
CA VAL A 351 17.88 -2.75 19.42
C VAL A 351 18.97 -1.98 20.16
N GLU A 352 19.91 -1.38 19.44
CA GLU A 352 20.99 -0.57 20.01
C GLU A 352 20.45 0.73 20.62
N ASP A 353 19.60 1.46 19.90
CA ASP A 353 19.02 2.71 20.40
C ASP A 353 18.09 2.48 21.58
N LEU A 354 17.25 1.44 21.51
CA LEU A 354 16.41 1.03 22.60
C LEU A 354 17.24 0.69 23.85
N SER A 355 18.34 -0.06 23.68
CA SER A 355 19.24 -0.41 24.79
C SER A 355 19.87 0.81 25.42
N ARG A 356 20.29 1.82 24.63
CA ARG A 356 20.82 3.09 25.15
C ARG A 356 19.77 3.87 25.94
N VAL A 357 18.55 3.97 25.41
CA VAL A 357 17.45 4.66 26.10
C VAL A 357 17.12 3.97 27.41
N LEU A 358 17.00 2.64 27.41
CA LEU A 358 16.75 1.87 28.63
C LEU A 358 17.84 2.04 29.70
N GLN A 359 19.12 2.03 29.29
CA GLN A 359 20.24 2.29 30.21
C GLN A 359 20.19 3.71 30.79
N THR A 360 19.78 4.70 30.00
CA THR A 360 19.65 6.08 30.48
C THR A 360 18.51 6.20 31.50
N ILE A 361 17.37 5.55 31.25
CA ILE A 361 16.24 5.52 32.20
C ILE A 361 16.63 4.81 33.48
N GLU A 362 17.36 3.70 33.41
CA GLU A 362 17.84 2.99 34.62
C GLU A 362 18.73 3.88 35.46
N ARG A 363 19.72 4.54 34.87
CA ARG A 363 20.60 5.47 35.60
C ARG A 363 19.84 6.60 36.30
N SER A 364 18.84 7.17 35.60
CA SER A 364 17.98 8.19 36.22
C SER A 364 17.24 7.65 37.46
N ARG A 365 16.68 6.44 37.37
CA ARG A 365 15.96 5.81 38.49
C ARG A 365 16.89 5.42 39.66
N GLU A 366 18.15 5.09 39.42
CA GLU A 366 19.14 4.83 40.44
C GLU A 366 19.50 6.11 41.18
N LEU A 367 19.69 7.22 40.46
CA LEU A 367 19.97 8.53 41.07
C LEU A 367 18.81 9.03 41.95
N ASP A 368 17.58 8.86 41.47
CA ASP A 368 16.38 9.24 42.26
C ASP A 368 16.23 8.42 43.56
N LYS A 369 16.68 7.15 43.56
CA LYS A 369 16.68 6.27 44.75
C LYS A 369 17.80 6.59 45.76
N GLU A 370 18.90 7.22 45.31
CA GLU A 370 20.00 7.66 46.20
C GLU A 370 19.73 9.02 46.85
N GLU A 371 18.80 9.81 46.29
CA GLU A 371 18.37 11.12 46.81
C GLU A 371 17.19 11.02 47.80
N GLU A 372 16.48 9.88 47.89
CA GLU A 372 15.43 9.59 48.89
C GLU A 372 16.00 8.88 50.11
#